data_ccdbb06b46b7ff7dbdce917746f91248
#
_entry.id   ccdbb06b46b7ff7dbdce917746f91248
#
_cell.length_a   1.000
_cell.length_b   1.000
_cell.length_c   1.000
_cell.angle_alpha   90.00
_cell.angle_beta   90.00
_cell.angle_gamma   90.00
#
_symmetry.space_group_name_H-M   'P 1'
#
loop_
_entity.id
_entity.type
_entity.pdbx_description
1 polymer ?
#
loop_
_entity_poly.entity_id
_entity_poly.type
_entity_poly.pdbx_seq_one_letter_code
_entity_poly.pdbx_strand_id
1 'polypeptide(L)'
;MDAGRRLDEVGEVTGVDLPQEDDYDTVAGLIVDRLGRFPTIGDRLTVDLPGGGRALIDVRTLDRHVPDRVRMERLAEQAEEQA
;
A
#
# COMPACT_ATOMS: atom_id res chain seq x y z
N MET A 1 -3.70 2.40 -9.45
CA MET A 1 -3.86 0.94 -9.28
C MET A 1 -5.19 0.67 -8.58
N ASP A 2 -5.80 -0.44 -8.91
CA ASP A 2 -7.02 -0.90 -8.27
C ASP A 2 -6.68 -1.44 -6.88
N ALA A 3 -7.30 -0.89 -5.85
CA ALA A 3 -7.01 -1.30 -4.48
C ALA A 3 -7.59 -2.68 -4.14
N GLY A 4 -8.47 -3.19 -4.98
CA GLY A 4 -8.98 -4.55 -4.82
C GLY A 4 -8.01 -5.63 -5.29
N ARG A 5 -6.86 -5.25 -5.83
CA ARG A 5 -5.87 -6.22 -6.27
C ARG A 5 -5.32 -7.00 -5.09
N ARG A 6 -5.06 -8.26 -5.31
CA ARG A 6 -4.46 -9.10 -4.29
C ARG A 6 -2.99 -8.74 -4.13
N LEU A 7 -2.50 -8.88 -2.91
CA LEU A 7 -1.12 -8.51 -2.61
C LEU A 7 -0.11 -9.34 -3.41
N ASP A 8 -0.40 -10.63 -3.61
CA ASP A 8 0.50 -11.46 -4.41
C ASP A 8 0.53 -11.00 -5.87
N GLU A 9 -0.60 -10.54 -6.41
CA GLU A 9 -0.65 -10.00 -7.76
C GLU A 9 0.16 -8.73 -7.88
N VAL A 10 0.11 -7.88 -6.87
CA VAL A 10 0.85 -6.62 -6.89
C VAL A 10 2.34 -6.89 -7.04
N GLY A 11 2.84 -7.88 -6.31
CA GLY A 11 4.25 -8.25 -6.42
C GLY A 11 4.62 -8.68 -7.82
N GLU A 12 3.76 -9.45 -8.47
CA GLU A 12 4.02 -9.94 -9.81
C GLU A 12 3.98 -8.83 -10.86
N VAL A 13 3.05 -7.88 -10.70
CA VAL A 13 2.84 -6.84 -11.70
C VAL A 13 3.81 -5.68 -11.51
N THR A 14 4.07 -5.27 -10.27
CA THR A 14 4.84 -4.07 -9.99
C THR A 14 6.26 -4.36 -9.52
N GLY A 15 6.54 -5.58 -9.08
CA GLY A 15 7.81 -5.92 -8.47
C GLY A 15 7.94 -5.46 -7.03
N VAL A 16 6.86 -4.93 -6.46
CA VAL A 16 6.85 -4.46 -5.07
C VAL A 16 6.10 -5.47 -4.22
N ASP A 17 6.80 -6.19 -3.38
CA ASP A 17 6.20 -7.19 -2.50
C ASP A 17 5.74 -6.52 -1.22
N LEU A 18 4.42 -6.34 -1.11
CA LEU A 18 3.82 -5.76 0.09
C LEU A 18 3.71 -6.82 1.18
N PRO A 19 3.73 -6.40 2.46
CA PRO A 19 3.58 -7.38 3.54
C PRO A 19 2.22 -8.05 3.47
N GLN A 20 2.21 -9.37 3.69
CA GLN A 20 0.99 -10.16 3.64
C GLN A 20 0.73 -10.73 5.02
N GLU A 21 -0.53 -10.60 5.46
CA GLU A 21 -0.96 -11.05 6.77
C GLU A 21 -2.26 -11.83 6.63
N ASP A 22 -2.61 -12.57 7.68
CA ASP A 22 -3.85 -13.35 7.66
C ASP A 22 -5.09 -12.47 7.66
N ASP A 23 -4.97 -11.24 8.13
CA ASP A 23 -6.11 -10.34 8.31
C ASP A 23 -6.54 -9.68 7.00
N TYR A 24 -5.71 -9.72 5.97
CA TYR A 24 -6.03 -9.09 4.70
C TYR A 24 -5.24 -9.75 3.58
N ASP A 25 -5.79 -9.68 2.37
CA ASP A 25 -5.09 -10.21 1.19
C ASP A 25 -5.18 -9.27 0.01
N THR A 26 -5.73 -8.06 0.19
CA THR A 26 -5.79 -7.05 -0.87
C THR A 26 -5.11 -5.77 -0.40
N VAL A 27 -4.80 -4.89 -1.37
CA VAL A 27 -4.23 -3.58 -1.05
C VAL A 27 -5.18 -2.79 -0.17
N ALA A 28 -6.48 -2.82 -0.49
CA ALA A 28 -7.47 -2.12 0.32
C ALA A 28 -7.47 -2.60 1.76
N GLY A 29 -7.40 -3.91 1.95
CA GLY A 29 -7.37 -4.47 3.30
C GLY A 29 -6.13 -4.05 4.06
N LEU A 30 -4.98 -4.03 3.39
CA LEU A 30 -3.74 -3.57 4.00
C LEU A 30 -3.87 -2.12 4.47
N ILE A 31 -4.43 -1.26 3.63
CA ILE A 31 -4.57 0.16 3.97
C ILE A 31 -5.45 0.33 5.21
N VAL A 32 -6.60 -0.31 5.22
CA VAL A 32 -7.52 -0.18 6.35
C VAL A 32 -6.88 -0.70 7.63
N ASP A 33 -6.18 -1.82 7.52
CA ASP A 33 -5.50 -2.40 8.69
C ASP A 33 -4.46 -1.44 9.26
N ARG A 34 -3.66 -0.84 8.40
CA ARG A 34 -2.59 0.04 8.85
C ARG A 34 -3.08 1.38 9.38
N LEU A 35 -4.16 1.90 8.79
CA LEU A 35 -4.72 3.17 9.27
C LEU A 35 -5.48 3.00 10.58
N GLY A 36 -6.08 1.84 10.80
CA GLY A 36 -6.88 1.59 11.99
C GLY A 36 -8.17 2.40 12.03
N ARG A 37 -8.60 2.95 10.88
CA ARG A 37 -9.82 3.74 10.75
C ARG A 37 -10.27 3.71 9.31
N PHE A 38 -11.47 4.24 9.04
CA PHE A 38 -11.91 4.37 7.66
C PHE A 38 -11.01 5.36 6.92
N PRO A 39 -10.52 4.99 5.74
CA PRO A 39 -9.65 5.88 4.97
C PRO A 39 -10.44 7.03 4.35
N THR A 40 -9.73 8.11 4.04
CA THR A 40 -10.29 9.24 3.30
C THR A 40 -9.44 9.49 2.07
N ILE A 41 -10.02 10.17 1.10
CA ILE A 41 -9.28 10.53 -0.11
C ILE A 41 -8.13 11.44 0.30
N GLY A 42 -6.94 11.14 -0.19
CA GLY A 42 -5.75 11.89 0.15
C GLY A 42 -4.94 11.30 1.28
N ASP A 43 -5.45 10.27 1.94
CA ASP A 43 -4.66 9.58 2.96
C ASP A 43 -3.43 8.98 2.35
N ARG A 44 -2.33 9.08 3.07
CA ARG A 44 -1.05 8.50 2.68
C ARG A 44 -0.51 7.66 3.80
N LEU A 45 0.15 6.58 3.43
CA LEU A 45 0.83 5.75 4.42
C LEU A 45 2.07 5.15 3.80
N THR A 46 3.06 4.89 4.65
CA THR A 46 4.24 4.15 4.22
C THR A 46 4.21 2.78 4.86
N VAL A 47 4.68 1.79 4.11
CA VAL A 47 4.67 0.40 4.54
C VAL A 47 6.06 -0.16 4.37
N ASP A 48 6.58 -0.80 5.42
CA ASP A 48 7.87 -1.48 5.33
C ASP A 48 7.71 -2.74 4.48
N LEU A 49 8.64 -2.94 3.56
CA LEU A 49 8.59 -4.08 2.66
C LEU A 49 9.40 -5.23 3.25
N PRO A 50 8.89 -6.47 3.16
CA PRO A 50 9.60 -7.61 3.73
C PRO A 50 11.00 -7.80 3.14
N GLY A 51 11.18 -7.43 1.88
CA GLY A 51 12.48 -7.55 1.22
C GLY A 51 13.39 -6.37 1.41
N GLY A 52 12.96 -5.36 2.19
CA GLY A 52 13.73 -4.14 2.42
C GLY A 52 13.12 -2.96 1.70
N GLY A 53 13.33 -1.76 2.25
CA GLY A 53 12.77 -0.54 1.70
C GLY A 53 11.34 -0.31 2.15
N ARG A 54 10.71 0.70 1.58
CA ARG A 54 9.36 1.09 1.94
C ARG A 54 8.57 1.45 0.69
N ALA A 55 7.25 1.40 0.80
CA ALA A 55 6.35 1.84 -0.25
C ALA A 55 5.43 2.91 0.31
N LEU A 56 5.17 3.93 -0.51
CA LEU A 56 4.20 4.97 -0.19
C LEU A 56 2.92 4.67 -0.94
N ILE A 57 1.81 4.68 -0.23
CA ILE A 57 0.50 4.42 -0.83
C ILE A 57 -0.39 5.62 -0.59
N ASP A 58 -0.94 6.17 -1.67
CA ASP A 58 -1.88 7.29 -1.65
C ASP A 58 -3.28 6.78 -1.98
N VAL A 59 -4.26 7.08 -1.13
CA VAL A 59 -5.66 6.77 -1.43
C VAL A 59 -6.20 7.84 -2.36
N ARG A 60 -6.56 7.45 -3.57
CA ARG A 60 -7.02 8.40 -4.60
C ARG A 60 -8.53 8.48 -4.66
N THR A 61 -9.21 7.36 -4.57
CA THR A 61 -10.67 7.32 -4.57
C THR A 61 -11.15 6.26 -3.60
N LEU A 62 -12.40 6.39 -3.18
CA LEU A 62 -13.05 5.45 -2.28
C LEU A 62 -14.31 4.93 -2.94
N ASP A 63 -14.64 3.67 -2.61
CA ASP A 63 -15.94 3.08 -2.90
C ASP A 63 -16.59 2.87 -1.53
N ARG A 64 -17.46 3.82 -1.16
CA ARG A 64 -18.03 3.89 0.19
C ARG A 64 -16.90 4.16 1.18
N HIS A 65 -16.55 3.19 2.02
CA HIS A 65 -15.49 3.36 3.02
C HIS A 65 -14.24 2.55 2.68
N VAL A 66 -14.20 1.99 1.48
CA VAL A 66 -13.11 1.09 1.08
C VAL A 66 -12.27 1.79 0.01
N PRO A 67 -10.94 1.76 0.12
CA PRO A 67 -10.10 2.28 -0.95
C PRO A 67 -10.41 1.59 -2.28
N ASP A 68 -10.58 2.38 -3.32
CA ASP A 68 -10.93 1.88 -4.65
C ASP A 68 -9.74 2.01 -5.60
N ARG A 69 -9.19 3.21 -5.71
CA ARG A 69 -8.00 3.46 -6.52
C ARG A 69 -6.92 4.05 -5.63
N VAL A 70 -5.70 3.59 -5.81
CA VAL A 70 -4.57 4.07 -5.04
C VAL A 70 -3.40 4.29 -5.98
N ARG A 71 -2.49 5.14 -5.55
CA ARG A 71 -1.19 5.30 -6.18
C ARG A 71 -0.16 4.71 -5.24
N MET A 72 0.77 3.94 -5.80
CA MET A 72 1.82 3.33 -4.99
C MET A 72 3.16 3.69 -5.59
N GLU A 73 4.11 4.01 -4.71
CA GLU A 73 5.44 4.37 -5.14
C GLU A 73 6.44 3.70 -4.20
N ARG A 74 7.42 3.05 -4.77
CA ARG A 74 8.49 2.47 -3.97
C ARG A 74 9.50 3.56 -3.64
N LEU A 75 9.78 3.73 -2.35
CA LEU A 75 10.72 4.75 -1.91
C LEU A 75 12.13 4.22 -1.98
N ALA A 76 13.04 5.06 -2.46
CA ALA A 76 14.44 4.68 -2.58
C ALA A 76 15.10 4.74 -1.22
N GLU A 77 15.69 3.63 -0.83
CA GLU A 77 16.32 3.54 0.47
C GLU A 77 17.57 4.37 0.57
N GLN A 78 18.28 4.51 -0.54
CA GLN A 78 19.50 5.26 -0.56
C GLN A 78 19.31 6.73 -0.21
N ALA A 79 18.12 7.26 -0.47
CA ALA A 79 17.86 8.65 -0.15
C ALA A 79 18.04 8.94 1.32
N GLU A 80 17.80 7.97 2.14
CA GLU A 80 17.93 8.12 3.58
C GLU A 80 19.36 8.14 4.01
N GLU A 81 20.18 7.39 3.34
CA GLU A 81 21.59 7.29 3.69
C GLU A 81 22.36 8.55 3.34
N GLN A 82 21.82 9.32 2.44
CA GLN A 82 22.44 10.57 2.05
C GLN A 82 22.33 11.64 3.11
N ALA A 83 21.42 11.49 4.00
CA ALA A 83 21.16 12.48 5.04
C ALA A 83 22.29 12.59 6.05
#